data_c82dcf8fdd4f63fe4594965e25072093
#
_entry.id   c82dcf8fdd4f63fe4594965e25072093
#
_cell.length_a   1.000
_cell.length_b   1.000
_cell.length_c   1.000
_cell.angle_alpha   90.00
_cell.angle_beta   90.00
_cell.angle_gamma   90.00
#
_symmetry.space_group_name_H-M   'P 1'
#
loop_
_entity.id
_entity.type
_entity.pdbx_description
1 polymer ?
#
loop_
_entity_poly.entity_id
_entity_poly.type
_entity_poly.pdbx_seq_one_letter_code
_entity_poly.pdbx_strand_id
1 'polypeptide(L)'
;MKEPKLIETEGVMYETVILGSGYFSFGYAYTHKNTLIIEETQLADPHFFGELRGFELDCVMPASKGGAELYDAFLNDGVLKDGRLAVNELESAFCRFIKGFEPEILLGSFCTDIKKTDEGYEITVCNNEGLSRVSAHRIIDTRRRGGRSINILLALKDGKMPNVGQIAPAFYGDRAVWSVEFEDETDVNKAKSLILDTYGSLLRECGARIITTSYRMFDKTAREPIENELGIEEVDENVWNTPFDAFAKGELCK
;
A
#
# COMPACT_ATOMS: atom_id res chain seq x y z
N MET A 1 -26.63 17.02 20.44
CA MET A 1 -25.71 15.94 20.07
C MET A 1 -24.88 15.65 21.30
N LYS A 2 -24.80 14.40 21.76
CA LYS A 2 -23.84 14.03 22.82
C LYS A 2 -22.45 14.06 22.21
N GLU A 3 -21.48 14.67 22.89
CA GLU A 3 -20.08 14.59 22.50
C GLU A 3 -19.67 13.12 22.40
N PRO A 4 -18.93 12.74 21.34
CA PRO A 4 -18.43 11.38 21.21
C PRO A 4 -17.57 11.05 22.44
N LYS A 5 -17.85 9.91 23.05
CA LYS A 5 -17.10 9.45 24.22
C LYS A 5 -15.72 8.99 23.75
N LEU A 6 -14.68 9.69 24.16
CA LEU A 6 -13.31 9.24 23.95
C LEU A 6 -13.12 7.92 24.69
N ILE A 7 -12.67 6.90 23.98
CA ILE A 7 -12.14 5.68 24.61
C ILE A 7 -10.68 6.00 24.92
N GLU A 8 -10.39 6.32 26.17
CA GLU A 8 -9.01 6.49 26.62
C GLU A 8 -8.37 5.11 26.64
N THR A 9 -7.45 4.84 25.71
CA THR A 9 -6.47 3.77 25.85
C THR A 9 -5.45 4.25 26.85
N GLU A 10 -5.71 3.98 28.14
CA GLU A 10 -4.86 4.45 29.23
C GLU A 10 -3.41 3.93 29.02
N GLY A 11 -2.51 4.86 28.76
CA GLY A 11 -1.13 4.75 29.20
C GLY A 11 -0.12 4.00 28.33
N VAL A 12 -0.45 3.56 27.11
CA VAL A 12 0.57 2.94 26.25
C VAL A 12 1.26 4.04 25.43
N MET A 13 2.54 4.26 25.70
CA MET A 13 3.41 5.09 24.88
C MET A 13 4.16 4.18 23.90
N TYR A 14 3.91 4.35 22.60
CA TYR A 14 4.64 3.63 21.56
C TYR A 14 5.98 4.32 21.27
N GLU A 15 7.00 3.54 20.96
CA GLU A 15 8.26 4.10 20.45
C GLU A 15 8.02 4.75 19.09
N THR A 16 7.25 4.08 18.23
CA THR A 16 6.91 4.59 16.92
C THR A 16 5.46 4.28 16.56
N VAL A 17 4.77 5.27 16.03
CA VAL A 17 3.51 5.08 15.31
C VAL A 17 3.77 5.31 13.82
N ILE A 18 3.33 4.37 12.97
CA ILE A 18 3.40 4.51 11.53
C ILE A 18 1.98 4.75 11.01
N LEU A 19 1.80 5.84 10.30
CA LEU A 19 0.54 6.18 9.63
C LEU A 19 0.59 5.68 8.19
N GLY A 20 -0.28 4.73 7.87
CA GLY A 20 -0.27 3.97 6.63
C GLY A 20 0.42 2.61 6.78
N SER A 21 -0.16 1.61 6.14
CA SER A 21 0.39 0.26 6.07
C SER A 21 1.02 0.01 4.70
N GLY A 22 1.95 -0.93 4.65
CA GLY A 22 2.64 -1.35 3.46
C GLY A 22 3.89 -2.13 3.83
N TYR A 23 4.66 -2.56 2.86
CA TYR A 23 5.83 -3.41 3.11
C TYR A 23 6.89 -2.71 3.95
N PHE A 24 7.10 -1.40 3.77
CA PHE A 24 8.01 -0.63 4.62
C PHE A 24 7.54 -0.63 6.08
N SER A 25 6.28 -0.32 6.34
CA SER A 25 5.71 -0.24 7.69
C SER A 25 5.84 -1.56 8.43
N PHE A 26 5.57 -2.67 7.78
CA PHE A 26 5.72 -4.01 8.38
C PHE A 26 7.17 -4.44 8.50
N GLY A 27 8.06 -4.04 7.57
CA GLY A 27 9.49 -4.26 7.68
C GLY A 27 10.08 -3.54 8.89
N TYR A 28 9.63 -2.32 9.15
CA TYR A 28 9.99 -1.57 10.36
C TYR A 28 9.50 -2.29 11.62
N ALA A 29 8.22 -2.68 11.68
CA ALA A 29 7.64 -3.39 12.83
C ALA A 29 8.23 -4.79 13.04
N TYR A 30 8.81 -5.41 12.01
CA TYR A 30 9.49 -6.70 12.12
C TYR A 30 10.68 -6.63 13.07
N THR A 31 11.44 -5.54 13.07
CA THR A 31 12.64 -5.33 13.91
C THR A 31 12.40 -4.41 15.10
N HIS A 32 11.49 -3.45 15.00
CA HIS A 32 11.20 -2.47 16.02
C HIS A 32 9.94 -2.84 16.80
N LYS A 33 10.15 -3.41 17.99
CA LYS A 33 9.04 -3.70 18.90
C LYS A 33 8.44 -2.40 19.44
N ASN A 34 7.24 -2.46 19.99
CA ASN A 34 6.50 -1.28 20.44
C ASN A 34 6.21 -0.29 19.31
N THR A 35 5.90 -0.83 18.12
CA THR A 35 5.45 -0.09 16.94
C THR A 35 3.99 -0.37 16.69
N LEU A 36 3.18 0.70 16.54
CA LEU A 36 1.79 0.63 16.11
C LEU A 36 1.66 1.11 14.68
N ILE A 37 0.99 0.34 13.83
CA ILE A 37 0.62 0.74 12.47
C ILE A 37 -0.86 1.15 12.46
N ILE A 38 -1.17 2.33 11.92
CA ILE A 38 -2.55 2.84 11.76
C ILE A 38 -2.85 2.98 10.28
N GLU A 39 -3.82 2.23 9.78
CA GLU A 39 -4.18 2.18 8.37
C GLU A 39 -5.65 2.53 8.15
N GLU A 40 -5.90 3.48 7.24
CA GLU A 40 -7.23 3.98 6.91
C GLU A 40 -8.10 2.95 6.16
N THR A 41 -7.48 2.04 5.44
CA THR A 41 -8.16 0.98 4.69
C THR A 41 -8.27 -0.32 5.50
N GLN A 42 -8.87 -1.34 4.89
CA GLN A 42 -8.90 -2.71 5.43
C GLN A 42 -7.80 -3.59 4.81
N LEU A 43 -6.81 -2.99 4.14
CA LEU A 43 -5.72 -3.67 3.46
C LEU A 43 -4.43 -3.55 4.26
N ALA A 44 -3.68 -4.63 4.36
CA ALA A 44 -2.32 -4.59 4.88
C ALA A 44 -1.32 -4.05 3.83
N ASP A 45 -1.64 -4.20 2.54
CA ASP A 45 -0.86 -3.67 1.42
C ASP A 45 -1.69 -2.77 0.51
N PRO A 46 -1.93 -1.51 0.89
CA PRO A 46 -2.64 -0.57 0.03
C PRO A 46 -1.80 -0.10 -1.18
N HIS A 47 -0.48 -0.27 -1.16
CA HIS A 47 0.43 0.26 -2.18
C HIS A 47 0.61 -0.71 -3.36
N PHE A 48 1.20 -1.88 -3.15
CA PHE A 48 1.45 -2.82 -4.24
C PHE A 48 0.17 -3.53 -4.68
N PHE A 49 -0.54 -4.15 -3.74
CA PHE A 49 -1.81 -4.82 -4.05
C PHE A 49 -2.92 -3.83 -4.38
N GLY A 50 -3.12 -2.81 -3.54
CA GLY A 50 -4.22 -1.86 -3.71
C GLY A 50 -4.10 -0.99 -4.95
N GLU A 51 -2.88 -0.67 -5.39
CA GLU A 51 -2.59 0.09 -6.62
C GLU A 51 -2.28 -0.82 -7.82
N LEU A 52 -2.32 -2.15 -7.65
CA LEU A 52 -1.97 -3.14 -8.67
C LEU A 52 -0.57 -2.89 -9.26
N ARG A 53 0.42 -2.67 -8.39
CA ARG A 53 1.82 -2.39 -8.79
C ARG A 53 2.66 -3.66 -8.73
N GLY A 54 3.84 -3.62 -9.32
CA GLY A 54 4.82 -4.70 -9.18
C GLY A 54 4.73 -5.82 -10.21
N PHE A 55 3.91 -5.68 -11.24
CA PHE A 55 3.73 -6.71 -12.28
C PHE A 55 4.85 -6.75 -13.33
N GLU A 56 5.62 -5.66 -13.48
CA GLU A 56 6.72 -5.54 -14.45
C GLU A 56 8.10 -5.83 -13.83
N LEU A 57 8.15 -6.25 -12.56
CA LEU A 57 9.38 -6.22 -11.80
C LEU A 57 10.13 -7.54 -11.86
N ASP A 58 11.44 -7.45 -12.02
CA ASP A 58 12.39 -8.53 -11.74
C ASP A 58 12.70 -8.53 -10.25
N CYS A 59 11.91 -9.28 -9.48
CA CYS A 59 12.09 -9.38 -8.04
C CYS A 59 13.33 -10.21 -7.72
N VAL A 60 14.25 -9.61 -6.99
CA VAL A 60 15.47 -10.24 -6.50
C VAL A 60 15.37 -10.39 -5.00
N MET A 61 15.93 -11.47 -4.46
CA MET A 61 15.99 -11.68 -3.01
C MET A 61 16.83 -10.58 -2.35
N PRO A 62 16.28 -9.82 -1.38
CA PRO A 62 17.04 -8.80 -0.68
C PRO A 62 18.05 -9.41 0.29
N ALA A 63 19.05 -8.60 0.68
CA ALA A 63 20.08 -9.03 1.62
C ALA A 63 19.62 -9.01 3.09
N SER A 64 18.53 -8.32 3.41
CA SER A 64 18.00 -8.27 4.77
C SER A 64 17.33 -9.59 5.16
N LYS A 65 17.36 -9.91 6.45
CA LYS A 65 16.79 -11.18 6.94
C LYS A 65 15.28 -11.26 6.69
N GLY A 66 14.53 -10.27 7.14
CA GLY A 66 13.08 -10.27 7.01
C GLY A 66 12.63 -10.15 5.57
N GLY A 67 13.34 -9.34 4.75
CA GLY A 67 13.09 -9.27 3.32
C GLY A 67 13.34 -10.60 2.60
N ALA A 68 14.38 -11.35 2.97
CA ALA A 68 14.64 -12.69 2.42
C ALA A 68 13.58 -13.70 2.86
N GLU A 69 13.14 -13.66 4.12
CA GLU A 69 12.06 -14.52 4.63
C GLU A 69 10.73 -14.23 3.91
N LEU A 70 10.43 -12.95 3.63
CA LEU A 70 9.24 -12.56 2.84
C LEU A 70 9.35 -13.09 1.40
N TYR A 71 10.52 -12.96 0.78
CA TYR A 71 10.78 -13.46 -0.58
C TYR A 71 10.53 -14.98 -0.65
N ASP A 72 11.11 -15.73 0.28
CA ASP A 72 10.93 -17.19 0.36
C ASP A 72 9.48 -17.58 0.65
N ALA A 73 8.77 -16.84 1.49
CA ALA A 73 7.34 -17.06 1.74
C ALA A 73 6.52 -16.89 0.47
N PHE A 74 6.80 -15.88 -0.34
CA PHE A 74 6.09 -15.64 -1.61
C PHE A 74 6.43 -16.67 -2.68
N LEU A 75 7.66 -17.19 -2.72
CA LEU A 75 8.03 -18.32 -3.56
C LEU A 75 7.25 -19.59 -3.17
N ASN A 76 7.22 -19.90 -1.88
CA ASN A 76 6.54 -21.09 -1.35
C ASN A 76 5.03 -21.03 -1.56
N ASP A 77 4.43 -19.85 -1.47
CA ASP A 77 3.01 -19.63 -1.74
C ASP A 77 2.67 -19.60 -3.24
N GLY A 78 3.68 -19.62 -4.12
CA GLY A 78 3.50 -19.55 -5.57
C GLY A 78 3.08 -18.16 -6.09
N VAL A 79 3.16 -17.13 -5.24
CA VAL A 79 2.85 -15.73 -5.59
C VAL A 79 4.02 -15.06 -6.32
N LEU A 80 5.23 -15.53 -6.06
CA LEU A 80 6.45 -15.14 -6.78
C LEU A 80 6.93 -16.32 -7.63
N LYS A 81 7.13 -16.08 -8.92
CA LYS A 81 7.68 -17.08 -9.85
C LYS A 81 8.47 -16.39 -10.95
N ASP A 82 9.67 -16.90 -11.22
CA ASP A 82 10.58 -16.36 -12.26
C ASP A 82 10.77 -14.83 -12.14
N GLY A 83 10.92 -14.33 -10.91
CA GLY A 83 11.08 -12.90 -10.60
C GLY A 83 9.81 -12.04 -10.72
N ARG A 84 8.65 -12.64 -11.02
CA ARG A 84 7.37 -11.93 -11.23
C ARG A 84 6.37 -12.21 -10.12
N LEU A 85 5.54 -11.22 -9.82
CA LEU A 85 4.52 -11.27 -8.76
C LEU A 85 3.11 -11.46 -9.30
N ALA A 86 2.36 -12.37 -8.67
CA ALA A 86 0.91 -12.49 -8.86
C ALA A 86 0.19 -11.40 -8.05
N VAL A 87 0.12 -10.18 -8.59
CA VAL A 87 -0.34 -8.97 -7.87
C VAL A 87 -1.69 -9.17 -7.19
N ASN A 88 -2.62 -9.89 -7.81
CA ASN A 88 -3.94 -10.16 -7.25
C ASN A 88 -3.95 -11.14 -6.06
N GLU A 89 -2.82 -11.74 -5.73
CA GLU A 89 -2.66 -12.68 -4.61
C GLU A 89 -1.74 -12.14 -3.50
N LEU A 90 -1.13 -10.95 -3.73
CA LEU A 90 -0.16 -10.34 -2.82
C LEU A 90 -0.72 -10.15 -1.41
N GLU A 91 -1.91 -9.55 -1.29
CA GLU A 91 -2.53 -9.26 0.01
C GLU A 91 -2.69 -10.54 0.85
N SER A 92 -3.20 -11.61 0.24
CA SER A 92 -3.41 -12.87 0.97
C SER A 92 -2.11 -13.53 1.40
N ALA A 93 -1.07 -13.49 0.55
CA ALA A 93 0.26 -14.04 0.89
C ALA A 93 0.94 -13.18 1.96
N PHE A 94 0.84 -11.87 1.83
CA PHE A 94 1.40 -10.93 2.78
C PHE A 94 0.74 -11.04 4.17
N CYS A 95 -0.59 -11.11 4.22
CA CYS A 95 -1.32 -11.34 5.48
C CYS A 95 -0.91 -12.66 6.17
N ARG A 96 -0.63 -13.72 5.41
CA ARG A 96 -0.09 -14.97 5.99
C ARG A 96 1.31 -14.78 6.58
N PHE A 97 2.18 -14.05 5.89
CA PHE A 97 3.53 -13.76 6.34
C PHE A 97 3.55 -12.91 7.61
N ILE A 98 2.84 -11.76 7.63
CA ILE A 98 2.83 -10.85 8.78
C ILE A 98 2.23 -11.48 10.03
N LYS A 99 1.29 -12.41 9.87
CA LYS A 99 0.72 -13.19 10.99
C LYS A 99 1.79 -13.96 11.78
N GLY A 100 2.93 -14.28 11.16
CA GLY A 100 4.03 -15.01 11.79
C GLY A 100 4.79 -14.20 12.84
N PHE A 101 4.76 -12.87 12.80
CA PHE A 101 5.41 -12.00 13.79
C PHE A 101 4.45 -11.05 14.53
N GLU A 102 3.15 -11.15 14.24
CA GLU A 102 2.05 -10.50 14.96
C GLU A 102 2.27 -9.00 15.20
N PRO A 103 2.41 -8.17 14.14
CA PRO A 103 2.57 -6.74 14.29
C PRO A 103 1.29 -6.12 14.88
N GLU A 104 1.46 -5.07 15.67
CA GLU A 104 0.32 -4.31 16.18
C GLU A 104 -0.20 -3.37 15.10
N ILE A 105 -1.45 -3.57 14.65
CA ILE A 105 -2.06 -2.80 13.56
C ILE A 105 -3.52 -2.50 13.84
N LEU A 106 -3.93 -1.26 13.53
CA LEU A 106 -5.31 -0.79 13.51
C LEU A 106 -5.74 -0.54 12.05
N LEU A 107 -6.45 -1.49 11.46
CA LEU A 107 -7.05 -1.34 10.12
C LEU A 107 -8.37 -0.56 10.21
N GLY A 108 -8.75 0.14 9.13
CA GLY A 108 -9.97 0.95 9.06
C GLY A 108 -9.99 2.08 10.10
N SER A 109 -8.82 2.62 10.42
CA SER A 109 -8.61 3.60 11.49
C SER A 109 -7.99 4.87 10.94
N PHE A 110 -8.64 6.00 11.15
CA PHE A 110 -8.24 7.30 10.61
C PHE A 110 -7.54 8.13 11.67
N CYS A 111 -6.34 8.60 11.39
CA CYS A 111 -5.71 9.66 12.17
C CYS A 111 -6.41 10.99 11.86
N THR A 112 -7.10 11.58 12.83
CA THR A 112 -7.89 12.80 12.66
C THR A 112 -7.19 14.05 13.20
N ASP A 113 -6.27 13.89 14.14
CA ASP A 113 -5.50 15.00 14.73
C ASP A 113 -4.17 14.49 15.28
N ILE A 114 -3.13 15.32 15.21
CA ILE A 114 -1.81 15.06 15.77
C ILE A 114 -1.36 16.29 16.52
N LYS A 115 -1.00 16.12 17.78
CA LYS A 115 -0.46 17.18 18.64
C LYS A 115 0.92 16.82 19.12
N LYS A 116 1.88 17.73 18.93
CA LYS A 116 3.20 17.62 19.54
C LYS A 116 3.11 17.93 21.04
N THR A 117 3.74 17.12 21.86
CA THR A 117 3.83 17.26 23.31
C THR A 117 5.30 17.33 23.74
N ASP A 118 5.56 17.56 25.01
CA ASP A 118 6.93 17.58 25.53
C ASP A 118 7.61 16.18 25.47
N GLU A 119 6.80 15.11 25.46
CA GLU A 119 7.27 13.71 25.46
C GLU A 119 7.17 13.03 24.09
N GLY A 120 6.67 13.73 23.06
CA GLY A 120 6.48 13.17 21.71
C GLY A 120 5.20 13.68 21.06
N TYR A 121 4.26 12.77 20.77
CA TYR A 121 3.04 13.08 20.04
C TYR A 121 1.81 12.43 20.70
N GLU A 122 0.69 13.14 20.69
CA GLU A 122 -0.65 12.60 20.93
C GLU A 122 -1.40 12.54 19.60
N ILE A 123 -1.92 11.37 19.25
CA ILE A 123 -2.61 11.09 17.99
C ILE A 123 -4.06 10.74 18.31
N THR A 124 -5.00 11.46 17.71
CA THR A 124 -6.43 11.11 17.80
C THR A 124 -6.79 10.20 16.63
N VAL A 125 -7.30 9.01 16.94
CA VAL A 125 -7.69 7.98 15.98
C VAL A 125 -9.20 7.79 16.02
N CYS A 126 -9.83 7.74 14.86
CA CYS A 126 -11.25 7.44 14.66
C CYS A 126 -11.41 6.11 13.93
N ASN A 127 -12.20 5.21 14.49
CA ASN A 127 -12.60 3.95 13.87
C ASN A 127 -14.07 3.62 14.17
N ASN A 128 -14.52 2.40 13.86
CA ASN A 128 -15.89 1.96 14.09
C ASN A 128 -16.29 1.93 15.58
N GLU A 129 -15.33 1.90 16.51
CA GLU A 129 -15.57 1.91 17.96
C GLU A 129 -15.67 3.34 18.51
N GLY A 130 -15.26 4.34 17.73
CA GLY A 130 -15.31 5.75 18.08
C GLY A 130 -13.94 6.44 18.01
N LEU A 131 -13.73 7.42 18.90
CA LEU A 131 -12.47 8.15 19.01
C LEU A 131 -11.62 7.57 20.13
N SER A 132 -10.35 7.35 19.85
CA SER A 132 -9.33 6.95 20.82
C SER A 132 -8.10 7.84 20.73
N ARG A 133 -7.23 7.80 21.72
CA ARG A 133 -5.95 8.51 21.74
C ARG A 133 -4.81 7.52 21.83
N VAL A 134 -3.77 7.78 21.06
CA VAL A 134 -2.52 7.01 21.03
C VAL A 134 -1.37 7.99 21.25
N SER A 135 -0.39 7.60 22.07
CA SER A 135 0.82 8.39 22.32
C SER A 135 2.03 7.72 21.70
N ALA A 136 2.96 8.51 21.15
CA ALA A 136 4.18 8.00 20.50
C ALA A 136 5.35 8.97 20.68
N HIS A 137 6.58 8.42 20.75
CA HIS A 137 7.79 9.24 20.70
C HIS A 137 8.12 9.71 19.29
N ARG A 138 7.81 8.89 18.28
CA ARG A 138 8.09 9.15 16.87
C ARG A 138 6.86 8.81 16.01
N ILE A 139 6.67 9.57 14.93
CA ILE A 139 5.69 9.27 13.88
C ILE A 139 6.41 9.17 12.55
N ILE A 140 6.08 8.13 11.79
CA ILE A 140 6.45 7.98 10.37
C ILE A 140 5.14 7.98 9.57
N ASP A 141 5.02 8.83 8.55
CA ASP A 141 3.83 8.89 7.70
C ASP A 141 4.14 8.31 6.31
N THR A 142 3.57 7.14 6.01
CA THR A 142 3.70 6.48 4.71
C THR A 142 2.44 6.65 3.86
N ARG A 143 1.44 7.40 4.35
CA ARG A 143 0.18 7.59 3.64
C ARG A 143 0.38 8.41 2.38
N ARG A 144 -0.24 7.96 1.31
CA ARG A 144 -0.26 8.66 0.04
C ARG A 144 -1.60 9.35 -0.16
N ARG A 145 -1.55 10.57 -0.67
CA ARG A 145 -2.74 11.34 -0.99
C ARG A 145 -2.72 11.75 -2.46
N GLY A 146 -3.79 11.39 -3.17
CA GLY A 146 -3.98 11.75 -4.55
C GLY A 146 -3.06 11.01 -5.53
N GLY A 147 -3.08 11.44 -6.78
CA GLY A 147 -2.27 10.90 -7.85
C GLY A 147 -2.93 11.06 -9.21
N ARG A 148 -2.15 10.82 -10.27
CA ARG A 148 -2.60 10.97 -11.66
C ARG A 148 -2.71 9.64 -12.41
N SER A 149 -2.33 8.54 -11.77
CA SER A 149 -2.30 7.21 -12.41
C SER A 149 -3.30 6.25 -11.77
N ILE A 150 -3.82 5.34 -12.59
CA ILE A 150 -4.64 4.21 -12.18
C ILE A 150 -4.21 2.97 -12.95
N ASN A 151 -4.10 1.83 -12.27
CA ASN A 151 -3.86 0.54 -12.90
C ASN A 151 -5.14 -0.28 -13.02
N ILE A 152 -5.25 -1.04 -14.09
CA ILE A 152 -6.41 -1.84 -14.44
C ILE A 152 -5.94 -3.25 -14.77
N LEU A 153 -6.42 -4.24 -14.03
CA LEU A 153 -6.19 -5.65 -14.36
C LEU A 153 -7.23 -6.12 -15.37
N LEU A 154 -6.75 -6.61 -16.50
CA LEU A 154 -7.55 -7.13 -17.60
C LEU A 154 -7.45 -8.65 -17.69
N ALA A 155 -8.58 -9.32 -17.98
CA ALA A 155 -8.58 -10.66 -18.57
C ALA A 155 -8.52 -10.51 -20.08
N LEU A 156 -7.64 -11.28 -20.72
CA LEU A 156 -7.43 -11.25 -22.18
C LEU A 156 -8.11 -12.44 -22.83
N LYS A 157 -8.79 -12.22 -23.95
CA LYS A 157 -9.27 -13.31 -24.78
C LYS A 157 -8.13 -13.79 -25.67
N ASP A 158 -7.84 -15.09 -25.59
CA ASP A 158 -6.77 -15.74 -26.37
C ASP A 158 -5.38 -15.07 -26.22
N GLY A 159 -5.11 -14.45 -25.05
CA GLY A 159 -3.86 -13.74 -24.78
C GLY A 159 -3.64 -12.47 -25.62
N LYS A 160 -4.64 -11.99 -26.35
CA LYS A 160 -4.54 -10.80 -27.19
C LYS A 160 -4.58 -9.54 -26.37
N MET A 161 -3.49 -8.78 -26.41
CA MET A 161 -3.42 -7.47 -25.75
C MET A 161 -4.17 -6.40 -26.57
N PRO A 162 -5.03 -5.59 -25.95
CA PRO A 162 -5.61 -4.42 -26.60
C PRO A 162 -4.53 -3.37 -26.90
N ASN A 163 -4.71 -2.62 -27.97
CA ASN A 163 -3.80 -1.51 -28.31
C ASN A 163 -4.18 -0.26 -27.51
N VAL A 164 -3.81 -0.23 -26.23
CA VAL A 164 -4.17 0.81 -25.28
C VAL A 164 -2.93 1.30 -24.50
N GLY A 165 -2.18 2.19 -25.02
CA GLY A 165 -1.08 2.84 -24.27
C GLY A 165 -0.17 1.87 -23.49
N GLN A 166 0.10 2.19 -22.22
CA GLN A 166 0.99 1.41 -21.35
C GLN A 166 0.29 0.15 -20.80
N ILE A 167 0.49 -0.97 -21.48
CA ILE A 167 -0.02 -2.29 -21.06
C ILE A 167 1.13 -3.30 -20.99
N ALA A 168 1.16 -4.09 -19.92
CA ALA A 168 2.13 -5.16 -19.73
C ALA A 168 1.45 -6.48 -19.38
N PRO A 169 2.05 -7.64 -19.74
CA PRO A 169 1.55 -8.95 -19.35
C PRO A 169 1.62 -9.09 -17.83
N ALA A 170 0.53 -9.56 -17.23
CA ALA A 170 0.52 -9.93 -15.81
C ALA A 170 1.13 -11.34 -15.62
N PHE A 171 1.28 -11.76 -14.36
CA PHE A 171 1.84 -13.05 -13.97
C PHE A 171 1.18 -14.26 -14.71
N TYR A 172 -0.13 -14.22 -14.87
CA TYR A 172 -0.87 -15.22 -15.65
C TYR A 172 -0.96 -14.77 -17.11
N GLY A 173 -0.59 -15.65 -18.05
CA GLY A 173 -0.51 -15.32 -19.47
C GLY A 173 -1.82 -14.90 -20.16
N ASP A 174 -2.96 -15.10 -19.50
CA ASP A 174 -4.29 -14.65 -19.94
C ASP A 174 -4.69 -13.29 -19.34
N ARG A 175 -3.77 -12.59 -18.68
CA ARG A 175 -4.01 -11.33 -18.00
C ARG A 175 -2.96 -10.28 -18.36
N ALA A 176 -3.37 -9.02 -18.25
CA ALA A 176 -2.48 -7.88 -18.40
C ALA A 176 -2.85 -6.78 -17.41
N VAL A 177 -1.87 -5.97 -17.03
CA VAL A 177 -2.11 -4.72 -16.32
C VAL A 177 -1.94 -3.57 -17.28
N TRP A 178 -2.96 -2.74 -17.35
CA TRP A 178 -3.00 -1.52 -18.14
C TRP A 178 -2.90 -0.31 -17.21
N SER A 179 -1.90 0.53 -17.45
CA SER A 179 -1.67 1.75 -16.67
C SER A 179 -2.16 2.96 -17.45
N VAL A 180 -3.04 3.75 -16.84
CA VAL A 180 -3.58 4.99 -17.41
C VAL A 180 -3.12 6.16 -16.56
N GLU A 181 -2.56 7.19 -17.20
CA GLU A 181 -2.14 8.42 -16.58
C GLU A 181 -2.98 9.59 -17.07
N PHE A 182 -3.40 10.47 -16.17
CA PHE A 182 -4.16 11.68 -16.44
C PHE A 182 -3.25 12.90 -16.33
N GLU A 183 -3.56 13.96 -17.06
CA GLU A 183 -2.80 15.21 -17.05
C GLU A 183 -2.84 15.89 -15.67
N ASP A 184 -4.02 15.83 -15.02
CA ASP A 184 -4.27 16.42 -13.73
C ASP A 184 -4.62 15.36 -12.67
N GLU A 185 -4.48 15.72 -11.39
CA GLU A 185 -5.02 14.93 -10.29
C GLU A 185 -6.52 14.72 -10.48
N THR A 186 -6.94 13.48 -10.37
CA THR A 186 -8.33 13.09 -10.65
C THR A 186 -8.84 12.15 -9.57
N ASP A 187 -10.13 12.25 -9.27
CA ASP A 187 -10.81 11.30 -8.41
C ASP A 187 -10.92 9.93 -9.08
N VAL A 188 -10.75 8.86 -8.30
CA VAL A 188 -10.72 7.48 -8.80
C VAL A 188 -12.02 7.08 -9.52
N ASN A 189 -13.19 7.57 -9.07
CA ASN A 189 -14.46 7.23 -9.71
C ASN A 189 -14.62 7.95 -11.05
N LYS A 190 -14.18 9.21 -11.11
CA LYS A 190 -14.14 9.98 -12.35
C LYS A 190 -13.17 9.34 -13.35
N ALA A 191 -11.99 8.90 -12.90
CA ALA A 191 -11.03 8.18 -13.72
C ALA A 191 -11.64 6.90 -14.30
N LYS A 192 -12.31 6.08 -13.49
CA LYS A 192 -12.99 4.86 -13.94
C LYS A 192 -14.07 5.14 -14.98
N SER A 193 -14.88 6.17 -14.79
CA SER A 193 -15.91 6.57 -15.77
C SER A 193 -15.28 6.98 -17.10
N LEU A 194 -14.26 7.84 -17.09
CA LEU A 194 -13.56 8.29 -18.29
C LEU A 194 -12.92 7.12 -19.06
N ILE A 195 -12.35 6.14 -18.35
CA ILE A 195 -11.77 4.94 -18.96
C ILE A 195 -12.85 4.10 -19.65
N LEU A 196 -13.99 3.88 -18.99
CA LEU A 196 -15.10 3.12 -19.59
C LEU A 196 -15.69 3.82 -20.80
N ASP A 197 -15.87 5.14 -20.74
CA ASP A 197 -16.42 5.95 -21.83
C ASP A 197 -15.46 5.96 -23.03
N THR A 198 -14.16 6.11 -22.80
CA THR A 198 -13.16 6.26 -23.87
C THR A 198 -12.77 4.90 -24.49
N TYR A 199 -12.57 3.89 -23.68
CA TYR A 199 -11.96 2.62 -24.12
C TYR A 199 -12.89 1.40 -24.03
N GLY A 200 -14.10 1.55 -23.48
CA GLY A 200 -15.01 0.42 -23.28
C GLY A 200 -15.40 -0.31 -24.59
N SER A 201 -15.48 0.40 -25.71
CA SER A 201 -15.72 -0.22 -27.04
C SER A 201 -14.51 -1.02 -27.51
N LEU A 202 -13.31 -0.42 -27.43
CA LEU A 202 -12.06 -1.07 -27.82
C LEU A 202 -11.79 -2.35 -27.02
N LEU A 203 -12.01 -2.31 -25.70
CA LEU A 203 -11.84 -3.50 -24.84
C LEU A 203 -12.81 -4.62 -25.26
N ARG A 204 -14.08 -4.28 -25.56
CA ARG A 204 -15.06 -5.26 -26.04
C ARG A 204 -14.68 -5.88 -27.37
N GLU A 205 -14.22 -5.07 -28.33
CA GLU A 205 -13.78 -5.52 -29.66
C GLU A 205 -12.61 -6.50 -29.58
N CYS A 206 -11.65 -6.24 -28.68
CA CYS A 206 -10.53 -7.16 -28.43
C CYS A 206 -10.92 -8.38 -27.58
N GLY A 207 -12.13 -8.38 -26.99
CA GLY A 207 -12.57 -9.41 -26.04
C GLY A 207 -11.88 -9.31 -24.68
N ALA A 208 -11.21 -8.20 -24.38
CA ALA A 208 -10.65 -7.93 -23.06
C ALA A 208 -11.74 -7.53 -22.07
N ARG A 209 -11.60 -7.95 -20.82
CA ARG A 209 -12.53 -7.62 -19.74
C ARG A 209 -11.77 -7.08 -18.54
N ILE A 210 -12.28 -6.01 -17.94
CA ILE A 210 -11.76 -5.49 -16.69
C ILE A 210 -12.09 -6.49 -15.57
N ILE A 211 -11.06 -6.97 -14.87
CA ILE A 211 -11.20 -7.79 -13.66
C ILE A 211 -11.36 -6.87 -12.45
N THR A 212 -10.42 -5.96 -12.27
CA THR A 212 -10.42 -4.97 -11.19
C THR A 212 -9.59 -3.75 -11.60
N THR A 213 -9.70 -2.69 -10.82
CA THR A 213 -8.87 -1.48 -10.95
C THR A 213 -8.20 -1.20 -9.61
N SER A 214 -7.12 -0.45 -9.61
CA SER A 214 -6.60 0.10 -8.36
C SER A 214 -7.72 0.83 -7.60
N TYR A 215 -7.70 0.71 -6.28
CA TYR A 215 -8.78 1.27 -5.46
C TYR A 215 -8.62 2.78 -5.24
N ARG A 216 -7.42 3.33 -5.49
CA ARG A 216 -7.11 4.76 -5.46
C ARG A 216 -6.21 5.16 -6.62
N MET A 217 -6.12 6.48 -6.85
CA MET A 217 -5.12 7.07 -7.74
C MET A 217 -3.76 7.09 -7.05
N PHE A 218 -2.68 7.04 -7.82
CA PHE A 218 -1.31 7.12 -7.33
C PHE A 218 -0.43 7.89 -8.31
N ASP A 219 0.70 8.40 -7.83
CA ASP A 219 1.77 8.95 -8.67
C ASP A 219 2.82 7.88 -8.95
N LYS A 220 3.29 7.81 -10.18
CA LYS A 220 4.41 6.93 -10.56
C LYS A 220 5.76 7.49 -10.11
N THR A 221 5.84 8.80 -9.89
CA THR A 221 7.06 9.46 -9.47
C THR A 221 7.15 9.44 -7.96
N ALA A 222 8.23 8.87 -7.46
CA ALA A 222 8.56 8.87 -6.05
C ALA A 222 8.91 10.28 -5.56
N ARG A 223 8.55 10.57 -4.31
CA ARG A 223 8.98 11.79 -3.62
C ARG A 223 10.10 11.45 -2.65
N GLU A 224 11.08 12.33 -2.56
CA GLU A 224 12.11 12.20 -1.52
C GLU A 224 11.47 12.32 -0.14
N PRO A 225 11.97 11.57 0.85
CA PRO A 225 11.51 11.71 2.23
C PRO A 225 11.69 13.15 2.72
N ILE A 226 10.67 13.67 3.34
CA ILE A 226 10.68 15.02 3.93
C ILE A 226 10.24 14.94 5.39
N GLU A 227 10.68 15.90 6.18
CA GLU A 227 10.18 16.12 7.53
C GLU A 227 9.24 17.31 7.51
N ASN A 228 8.02 17.15 7.98
CA ASN A 228 7.04 18.23 8.01
C ASN A 228 7.24 19.18 9.21
N GLU A 229 6.42 20.23 9.30
CA GLU A 229 6.52 21.25 10.36
C GLU A 229 6.35 20.69 11.79
N LEU A 230 5.73 19.55 11.95
CA LEU A 230 5.60 18.86 13.25
C LEU A 230 6.81 17.98 13.59
N GLY A 231 7.74 17.80 12.65
CA GLY A 231 8.87 16.90 12.79
C GLY A 231 8.50 15.43 12.52
N ILE A 232 7.46 15.20 11.71
CA ILE A 232 7.03 13.86 11.27
C ILE A 232 7.77 13.52 9.99
N GLU A 233 8.40 12.37 9.95
CA GLU A 233 9.06 11.83 8.77
C GLU A 233 8.03 11.30 7.77
N GLU A 234 7.98 11.88 6.58
CA GLU A 234 7.13 11.40 5.49
C GLU A 234 7.95 10.50 4.56
N VAL A 235 7.48 9.28 4.36
CA VAL A 235 8.14 8.26 3.54
C VAL A 235 7.23 7.85 2.40
N ASP A 236 7.70 8.00 1.16
CA ASP A 236 6.97 7.56 -0.03
C ASP A 236 7.43 6.15 -0.45
N GLU A 237 6.60 5.15 -0.28
CA GLU A 237 6.91 3.77 -0.67
C GLU A 237 7.11 3.57 -2.19
N ASN A 238 6.85 4.59 -3.02
CA ASN A 238 7.17 4.53 -4.46
C ASN A 238 8.65 4.58 -4.78
N VAL A 239 9.50 4.99 -3.85
CA VAL A 239 10.95 4.96 -4.06
C VAL A 239 11.47 3.54 -4.23
N TRP A 240 10.71 2.54 -3.79
CA TRP A 240 11.11 1.14 -3.92
C TRP A 240 10.35 0.46 -5.04
N ASN A 241 11.13 -0.28 -5.85
CA ASN A 241 10.60 -0.96 -7.01
C ASN A 241 9.86 -2.25 -6.64
N THR A 242 10.27 -2.93 -5.58
CA THR A 242 9.67 -4.21 -5.18
C THR A 242 9.16 -4.17 -3.74
N PRO A 243 8.16 -4.99 -3.39
CA PRO A 243 7.69 -5.13 -2.01
C PRO A 243 8.81 -5.62 -1.08
N PHE A 244 9.75 -6.41 -1.58
CA PHE A 244 10.89 -6.93 -0.82
C PHE A 244 11.89 -5.83 -0.48
N ASP A 245 12.16 -4.90 -1.41
CA ASP A 245 13.02 -3.74 -1.15
C ASP A 245 12.39 -2.79 -0.15
N ALA A 246 11.08 -2.55 -0.26
CA ALA A 246 10.33 -1.74 0.69
C ALA A 246 10.40 -2.34 2.10
N PHE A 247 10.15 -3.65 2.24
CA PHE A 247 10.22 -4.36 3.52
C PHE A 247 11.63 -4.31 4.11
N ALA A 248 12.65 -4.64 3.31
CA ALA A 248 14.05 -4.61 3.72
C ALA A 248 14.48 -3.21 4.17
N LYS A 249 13.98 -2.16 3.52
CA LYS A 249 14.28 -0.78 3.90
C LYS A 249 13.66 -0.42 5.25
N GLY A 250 12.41 -0.82 5.49
CA GLY A 250 11.77 -0.66 6.79
C GLY A 250 12.53 -1.38 7.90
N GLU A 251 12.94 -2.65 7.67
CA GLU A 251 13.74 -3.45 8.60
C GLU A 251 15.07 -2.77 8.97
N LEU A 252 15.71 -2.07 8.05
CA LEU A 252 17.00 -1.41 8.22
C LEU A 252 16.91 0.07 8.63
N CYS A 253 15.70 0.64 8.68
CA CYS A 253 15.45 2.01 9.14
C CYS A 253 15.78 2.12 10.63
N LYS A 254 16.45 3.24 11.04
CA LYS A 254 16.88 3.45 12.44
C LYS A 254 15.98 4.47 13.13
#